data_2c1b0028d703984aeff3b1a281e6d6ba
#
_entry.id   2c1b0028d703984aeff3b1a281e6d6ba
#
_cell.length_a   1.000
_cell.length_b   1.000
_cell.length_c   1.000
_cell.angle_alpha   90.00
_cell.angle_beta   90.00
_cell.angle_gamma   90.00
#
_symmetry.space_group_name_H-M   'P 1'
#
loop_
_entity.id
_entity.type
_entity.pdbx_description
1 polymer ?
#
loop_
_entity_poly.entity_id
_entity_poly.type
_entity_poly.pdbx_seq_one_letter_code
_entity_poly.pdbx_strand_id
1 'polypeptide(L)'
;MSEKEYKPTIAYLGPEASFTHVAATHLFGTDGLVPQPTIPDCIEAVTEGHVAYAIVPLENALEGSVPMTIDYLFHGSDLFINAEISIPIEQHLMVNEKWKDALEQLESVRSHPHALAQCHKYLQYHYRRTPLIQTTSTAAAAKYISETPDHCIAAIGNSLAAEKYGLHIAEENIHDFHFNHTRFVVLSLRKGQLEQYGHSEMPKTTFMVKLPEDDRSGVLHQILSVFAWRKLNLSKIESRPMKTGLGNYFFIIDVMESEEHPMMKGALEELAALNVTVRSFGTYFSYEQKPSH
;
A
#
# COMPACT_ATOMS: atom_id res chain seq x y z
N MET A 1 -11.36 -17.82 -34.54
CA MET A 1 -10.26 -18.05 -33.59
C MET A 1 -10.44 -16.99 -32.52
N SER A 2 -10.90 -17.36 -31.32
CA SER A 2 -11.07 -16.41 -30.22
C SER A 2 -9.67 -15.95 -29.81
N GLU A 3 -9.42 -14.65 -29.88
CA GLU A 3 -8.29 -14.03 -29.21
C GLU A 3 -8.38 -14.44 -27.74
N LYS A 4 -7.45 -15.27 -27.29
CA LYS A 4 -7.25 -15.45 -25.84
C LYS A 4 -6.86 -14.09 -25.31
N GLU A 5 -7.77 -13.44 -24.58
CA GLU A 5 -7.47 -12.25 -23.80
C GLU A 5 -6.22 -12.56 -22.96
N TYR A 6 -5.12 -11.91 -23.28
CA TYR A 6 -3.87 -12.05 -22.54
C TYR A 6 -4.06 -11.35 -21.20
N LYS A 7 -4.39 -12.14 -20.17
CA LYS A 7 -4.46 -11.62 -18.80
C LYS A 7 -3.03 -11.34 -18.32
N PRO A 8 -2.71 -10.11 -17.91
CA PRO A 8 -1.39 -9.79 -17.40
C PRO A 8 -1.12 -10.55 -16.10
N THR A 9 0.14 -10.94 -15.90
CA THR A 9 0.61 -11.44 -14.60
C THR A 9 0.97 -10.27 -13.70
N ILE A 10 0.59 -10.35 -12.41
CA ILE A 10 0.74 -9.28 -11.42
C ILE A 10 1.48 -9.82 -10.20
N ALA A 11 2.65 -9.28 -9.90
CA ALA A 11 3.34 -9.55 -8.64
C ALA A 11 2.70 -8.75 -7.50
N TYR A 12 2.61 -9.33 -6.33
CA TYR A 12 2.16 -8.62 -5.12
C TYR A 12 2.96 -9.06 -3.90
N LEU A 13 3.06 -8.18 -2.89
CA LEU A 13 3.69 -8.53 -1.62
C LEU A 13 2.86 -9.58 -0.89
N GLY A 14 3.41 -10.81 -0.85
CA GLY A 14 2.80 -11.95 -0.18
C GLY A 14 2.86 -11.84 1.37
N PRO A 15 2.44 -12.89 2.02
CA PRO A 15 1.87 -14.12 1.46
C PRO A 15 0.45 -13.93 0.90
N GLU A 16 -0.12 -15.00 0.35
CA GLU A 16 -1.55 -15.02 0.02
C GLU A 16 -2.40 -14.66 1.24
N ALA A 17 -3.57 -14.03 1.00
CA ALA A 17 -4.46 -13.48 2.01
C ALA A 17 -3.85 -12.33 2.86
N SER A 18 -2.76 -11.70 2.40
CA SER A 18 -2.30 -10.41 2.93
C SER A 18 -3.20 -9.27 2.48
N PHE A 19 -3.08 -8.08 3.11
CA PHE A 19 -3.79 -6.87 2.63
C PHE A 19 -3.37 -6.46 1.21
N THR A 20 -2.13 -6.75 0.80
CA THR A 20 -1.71 -6.53 -0.60
C THR A 20 -2.40 -7.51 -1.54
N HIS A 21 -2.66 -8.75 -1.12
CA HIS A 21 -3.48 -9.69 -1.90
C HIS A 21 -4.91 -9.19 -2.04
N VAL A 22 -5.52 -8.65 -0.98
CA VAL A 22 -6.85 -8.01 -1.04
C VAL A 22 -6.84 -6.88 -2.09
N ALA A 23 -5.86 -5.98 -2.03
CA ALA A 23 -5.73 -4.88 -2.99
C ALA A 23 -5.58 -5.38 -4.43
N ALA A 24 -4.74 -6.41 -4.65
CA ALA A 24 -4.52 -7.02 -5.96
C ALA A 24 -5.79 -7.67 -6.52
N THR A 25 -6.52 -8.40 -5.68
CA THR A 25 -7.79 -9.05 -6.07
C THR A 25 -8.86 -8.04 -6.45
N HIS A 26 -8.94 -6.92 -5.73
CA HIS A 26 -9.89 -5.85 -6.06
C HIS A 26 -9.64 -5.20 -7.42
N LEU A 27 -8.35 -5.02 -7.78
CA LEU A 27 -7.99 -4.38 -9.05
C LEU A 27 -7.97 -5.34 -10.24
N PHE A 28 -7.57 -6.59 -10.04
CA PHE A 28 -7.26 -7.50 -11.14
C PHE A 28 -8.08 -8.80 -11.12
N GLY A 29 -8.88 -9.02 -10.09
CA GLY A 29 -9.48 -10.32 -9.85
C GLY A 29 -8.47 -11.32 -9.27
N THR A 30 -8.83 -12.61 -9.29
CA THR A 30 -8.02 -13.67 -8.67
C THR A 30 -6.98 -14.31 -9.59
N ASP A 31 -7.12 -14.11 -10.91
CA ASP A 31 -6.28 -14.78 -11.90
C ASP A 31 -4.99 -14.01 -12.16
N GLY A 32 -3.88 -14.74 -12.33
CA GLY A 32 -2.59 -14.14 -12.71
C GLY A 32 -1.84 -13.44 -11.56
N LEU A 33 -2.32 -13.54 -10.32
CA LEU A 33 -1.65 -12.98 -9.15
C LEU A 33 -0.51 -13.90 -8.69
N VAL A 34 0.69 -13.32 -8.50
CA VAL A 34 1.91 -14.04 -8.11
C VAL A 34 2.46 -13.44 -6.81
N PRO A 35 2.40 -14.15 -5.68
CA PRO A 35 2.94 -13.66 -4.42
C PRO A 35 4.47 -13.61 -4.46
N GLN A 36 5.05 -12.51 -3.98
CA GLN A 36 6.48 -12.32 -3.82
C GLN A 36 6.82 -12.18 -2.33
N PRO A 37 8.01 -12.67 -1.89
CA PRO A 37 8.40 -12.63 -0.49
C PRO A 37 8.59 -11.22 0.06
N THR A 38 9.12 -10.30 -0.77
CA THR A 38 9.48 -8.94 -0.35
C THR A 38 9.03 -7.89 -1.38
N ILE A 39 9.01 -6.61 -0.96
CA ILE A 39 8.76 -5.47 -1.87
C ILE A 39 9.82 -5.39 -2.98
N PRO A 40 11.13 -5.53 -2.69
CA PRO A 40 12.14 -5.61 -3.74
C PRO A 40 11.84 -6.68 -4.79
N ASP A 41 11.49 -7.91 -4.37
CA ASP A 41 11.17 -9.00 -5.32
C ASP A 41 9.99 -8.65 -6.22
N CYS A 42 8.96 -7.95 -5.69
CA CYS A 42 7.86 -7.46 -6.52
C CYS A 42 8.33 -6.48 -7.60
N ILE A 43 9.21 -5.54 -7.22
CA ILE A 43 9.73 -4.49 -8.11
C ILE A 43 10.67 -5.11 -9.15
N GLU A 44 11.55 -6.00 -8.75
CA GLU A 44 12.49 -6.72 -9.62
C GLU A 44 11.73 -7.57 -10.64
N ALA A 45 10.68 -8.28 -10.25
CA ALA A 45 9.85 -9.06 -11.17
C ALA A 45 9.27 -8.23 -12.33
N VAL A 46 8.94 -6.94 -12.07
CA VAL A 46 8.50 -6.01 -13.13
C VAL A 46 9.68 -5.52 -13.96
N THR A 47 10.78 -5.11 -13.30
CA THR A 47 11.94 -4.53 -14.00
C THR A 47 12.63 -5.54 -14.91
N GLU A 48 12.60 -6.82 -14.55
CA GLU A 48 13.11 -7.93 -15.35
C GLU A 48 12.09 -8.44 -16.39
N GLY A 49 10.88 -7.92 -16.38
CA GLY A 49 9.84 -8.28 -17.35
C GLY A 49 9.18 -9.66 -17.10
N HIS A 50 9.34 -10.23 -15.90
CA HIS A 50 8.71 -11.49 -15.54
C HIS A 50 7.19 -11.33 -15.33
N VAL A 51 6.75 -10.15 -14.92
CA VAL A 51 5.34 -9.78 -14.77
C VAL A 51 5.06 -8.40 -15.40
N ALA A 52 3.81 -8.16 -15.76
CA ALA A 52 3.41 -6.87 -16.35
C ALA A 52 3.31 -5.75 -15.31
N TYR A 53 2.85 -6.08 -14.09
CA TYR A 53 2.60 -5.15 -13.00
C TYR A 53 3.10 -5.71 -11.67
N ALA A 54 3.43 -4.78 -10.74
CA ALA A 54 3.57 -5.10 -9.33
C ALA A 54 2.63 -4.24 -8.50
N ILE A 55 2.05 -4.81 -7.47
CA ILE A 55 1.28 -4.07 -6.47
C ILE A 55 2.00 -4.15 -5.11
N VAL A 56 2.28 -2.98 -4.53
CA VAL A 56 3.02 -2.85 -3.28
C VAL A 56 2.41 -1.75 -2.39
N PRO A 57 2.52 -1.86 -1.06
CA PRO A 57 2.08 -0.81 -0.15
C PRO A 57 2.98 0.42 -0.28
N LEU A 58 2.39 1.62 -0.36
CA LEU A 58 3.11 2.89 -0.42
C LEU A 58 3.03 3.67 0.89
N GLU A 59 1.87 3.64 1.54
CA GLU A 59 1.61 4.44 2.74
C GLU A 59 0.50 3.81 3.59
N ASN A 60 0.65 3.87 4.90
CA ASN A 60 -0.40 3.52 5.86
C ASN A 60 -0.79 4.76 6.67
N ALA A 61 -2.09 4.94 6.94
CA ALA A 61 -2.61 6.13 7.61
C ALA A 61 -2.08 6.33 9.05
N LEU A 62 -1.66 5.26 9.73
CA LEU A 62 -1.11 5.32 11.09
C LEU A 62 0.42 5.34 11.12
N GLU A 63 1.06 4.62 10.21
CA GLU A 63 2.51 4.37 10.23
C GLU A 63 3.27 5.27 9.24
N GLY A 64 2.54 5.94 8.34
CA GLY A 64 3.13 6.78 7.29
C GLY A 64 3.62 5.98 6.10
N SER A 65 4.55 6.56 5.36
CA SER A 65 5.09 5.99 4.13
C SER A 65 5.92 4.74 4.37
N VAL A 66 5.79 3.76 3.47
CA VAL A 66 6.57 2.50 3.47
C VAL A 66 7.98 2.78 2.93
N PRO A 67 9.03 2.81 3.78
CA PRO A 67 10.37 3.26 3.36
C PRO A 67 10.94 2.42 2.22
N MET A 68 10.72 1.10 2.23
CA MET A 68 11.24 0.19 1.21
C MET A 68 10.68 0.51 -0.18
N THR A 69 9.35 0.73 -0.29
CA THR A 69 8.71 1.10 -1.55
C THR A 69 9.22 2.44 -2.06
N ILE A 70 9.32 3.43 -1.16
CA ILE A 70 9.85 4.75 -1.48
C ILE A 70 11.28 4.66 -2.00
N ASP A 71 12.15 3.93 -1.29
CA ASP A 71 13.57 3.82 -1.65
C ASP A 71 13.76 3.18 -3.04
N TYR A 72 13.09 2.06 -3.30
CA TYR A 72 13.19 1.37 -4.59
C TYR A 72 12.58 2.17 -5.74
N LEU A 73 11.42 2.79 -5.52
CA LEU A 73 10.74 3.58 -6.55
C LEU A 73 11.54 4.84 -6.91
N PHE A 74 12.10 5.55 -5.92
CA PHE A 74 12.72 6.85 -6.14
C PHE A 74 14.24 6.78 -6.42
N HIS A 75 14.92 5.70 -6.04
CA HIS A 75 16.38 5.59 -6.21
C HIS A 75 16.81 4.46 -7.16
N GLY A 76 15.97 3.46 -7.41
CA GLY A 76 16.42 2.20 -8.01
C GLY A 76 15.73 1.76 -9.29
N SER A 77 14.68 2.43 -9.79
CA SER A 77 13.90 1.92 -10.91
C SER A 77 13.35 2.99 -11.82
N ASP A 78 13.12 2.64 -13.10
CA ASP A 78 12.42 3.49 -14.08
C ASP A 78 10.92 3.13 -14.17
N LEU A 79 10.33 2.79 -13.03
CA LEU A 79 8.93 2.42 -12.95
C LEU A 79 8.01 3.64 -12.89
N PHE A 80 6.79 3.43 -13.36
CA PHE A 80 5.68 4.37 -13.29
C PHE A 80 4.57 3.83 -12.38
N ILE A 81 3.83 4.73 -11.76
CA ILE A 81 2.59 4.42 -11.04
C ILE A 81 1.44 4.48 -12.05
N ASN A 82 0.69 3.39 -12.18
CA ASN A 82 -0.41 3.28 -13.14
C ASN A 82 -1.79 3.33 -12.47
N ALA A 83 -1.84 3.04 -11.18
CA ALA A 83 -3.03 3.13 -10.35
C ALA A 83 -2.63 3.17 -8.88
N GLU A 84 -3.54 3.65 -8.04
CA GLU A 84 -3.49 3.42 -6.60
C GLU A 84 -4.83 2.89 -6.10
N ILE A 85 -4.79 2.13 -5.01
CA ILE A 85 -5.99 1.69 -4.29
C ILE A 85 -5.80 1.87 -2.80
N SER A 86 -6.83 2.40 -2.13
CA SER A 86 -6.89 2.48 -0.68
C SER A 86 -7.75 1.35 -0.12
N ILE A 87 -7.15 0.54 0.75
CA ILE A 87 -7.84 -0.59 1.41
C ILE A 87 -7.96 -0.27 2.90
N PRO A 88 -9.16 -0.37 3.49
CA PRO A 88 -9.33 -0.31 4.94
C PRO A 88 -8.61 -1.48 5.61
N ILE A 89 -7.93 -1.18 6.71
CA ILE A 89 -7.20 -2.20 7.49
C ILE A 89 -8.09 -2.65 8.64
N GLU A 90 -8.97 -3.58 8.32
CA GLU A 90 -9.86 -4.22 9.28
C GLU A 90 -9.19 -5.45 9.86
N GLN A 91 -9.22 -5.56 11.20
CA GLN A 91 -8.64 -6.68 11.93
C GLN A 91 -9.77 -7.41 12.67
N HIS A 92 -9.82 -8.73 12.47
CA HIS A 92 -10.80 -9.61 13.08
C HIS A 92 -10.09 -10.65 13.95
N LEU A 93 -10.72 -11.07 15.04
CA LEU A 93 -10.27 -12.23 15.81
C LEU A 93 -10.86 -13.49 15.17
N MET A 94 -10.01 -14.43 14.81
CA MET A 94 -10.42 -15.67 14.16
C MET A 94 -9.85 -16.89 14.87
N VAL A 95 -10.64 -17.97 14.86
CA VAL A 95 -10.31 -19.27 15.48
C VAL A 95 -10.72 -20.40 14.54
N ASN A 96 -10.25 -21.63 14.83
CA ASN A 96 -10.85 -22.80 14.19
C ASN A 96 -12.31 -22.95 14.59
N GLU A 97 -13.17 -23.41 13.68
CA GLU A 97 -14.61 -23.62 13.90
C GLU A 97 -14.91 -24.40 15.19
N LYS A 98 -14.06 -25.35 15.54
CA LYS A 98 -14.14 -26.16 16.77
C LYS A 98 -14.15 -25.33 18.06
N TRP A 99 -13.54 -24.14 18.04
CA TRP A 99 -13.31 -23.32 19.23
C TRP A 99 -14.13 -22.03 19.28
N LYS A 100 -15.07 -21.85 18.35
CA LYS A 100 -15.87 -20.63 18.24
C LYS A 100 -16.68 -20.29 19.50
N ASP A 101 -17.12 -21.29 20.24
CA ASP A 101 -17.93 -21.16 21.45
C ASP A 101 -17.11 -21.37 22.75
N ALA A 102 -15.78 -21.34 22.68
CA ALA A 102 -14.88 -21.65 23.81
C ALA A 102 -13.70 -20.66 23.91
N LEU A 103 -13.95 -19.39 23.61
CA LEU A 103 -12.92 -18.34 23.58
C LEU A 103 -12.27 -18.06 24.95
N GLU A 104 -12.93 -18.43 26.05
CA GLU A 104 -12.37 -18.34 27.41
C GLU A 104 -11.19 -19.31 27.63
N GLN A 105 -11.02 -20.33 26.74
CA GLN A 105 -9.95 -21.32 26.79
C GLN A 105 -8.75 -20.95 25.90
N LEU A 106 -8.71 -19.72 25.33
CA LEU A 106 -7.64 -19.31 24.46
C LEU A 106 -6.24 -19.43 25.10
N GLU A 107 -5.41 -20.28 24.52
CA GLU A 107 -4.02 -20.52 24.92
C GLU A 107 -3.11 -19.36 24.49
N SER A 108 -3.38 -18.76 23.31
CA SER A 108 -2.62 -17.61 22.79
C SER A 108 -3.37 -16.89 21.67
N VAL A 109 -3.02 -15.61 21.45
CA VAL A 109 -3.42 -14.85 20.27
C VAL A 109 -2.18 -14.56 19.43
N ARG A 110 -2.25 -14.82 18.11
CA ARG A 110 -1.12 -14.71 17.20
C ARG A 110 -1.39 -13.68 16.11
N SER A 111 -0.43 -12.83 15.80
CA SER A 111 -0.46 -11.95 14.61
C SER A 111 0.88 -11.26 14.38
N HIS A 112 0.92 -10.45 13.30
CA HIS A 112 2.00 -9.50 13.07
C HIS A 112 2.05 -8.45 14.20
N PRO A 113 3.23 -7.97 14.63
CA PRO A 113 3.37 -6.99 15.70
C PRO A 113 2.47 -5.75 15.53
N HIS A 114 2.36 -5.21 14.32
CA HIS A 114 1.52 -4.05 14.03
C HIS A 114 0.02 -4.35 14.26
N ALA A 115 -0.46 -5.53 13.84
CA ALA A 115 -1.86 -5.90 14.05
C ALA A 115 -2.17 -6.10 15.54
N LEU A 116 -1.26 -6.72 16.30
CA LEU A 116 -1.40 -6.82 17.76
C LEU A 116 -1.44 -5.44 18.43
N ALA A 117 -0.61 -4.49 17.98
CA ALA A 117 -0.61 -3.12 18.48
C ALA A 117 -1.89 -2.36 18.11
N GLN A 118 -2.41 -2.55 16.90
CA GLN A 118 -3.65 -1.94 16.42
C GLN A 118 -4.90 -2.46 17.14
N CYS A 119 -4.83 -3.62 17.80
CA CYS A 119 -5.93 -4.24 18.57
C CYS A 119 -5.66 -4.21 20.08
N HIS A 120 -4.75 -3.33 20.54
CA HIS A 120 -4.26 -3.37 21.92
C HIS A 120 -5.38 -3.19 22.97
N LYS A 121 -6.30 -2.23 22.78
CA LYS A 121 -7.36 -1.96 23.75
C LYS A 121 -8.31 -3.15 23.87
N TYR A 122 -8.72 -3.74 22.73
CA TYR A 122 -9.56 -4.92 22.70
C TYR A 122 -8.90 -6.10 23.43
N LEU A 123 -7.63 -6.38 23.09
CA LEU A 123 -6.86 -7.48 23.72
C LEU A 123 -6.64 -7.27 25.21
N GLN A 124 -6.36 -6.03 25.63
CA GLN A 124 -6.19 -5.71 27.03
C GLN A 124 -7.50 -5.88 27.84
N TYR A 125 -8.63 -5.57 27.23
CA TYR A 125 -9.94 -5.68 27.89
C TYR A 125 -10.39 -7.14 28.01
N HIS A 126 -10.33 -7.92 26.92
CA HIS A 126 -10.89 -9.27 26.86
C HIS A 126 -9.87 -10.38 27.15
N TYR A 127 -8.59 -10.19 26.80
CA TYR A 127 -7.56 -11.24 26.81
C TYR A 127 -6.27 -10.82 27.53
N ARG A 128 -6.38 -10.04 28.59
CA ARG A 128 -5.23 -9.47 29.33
C ARG A 128 -4.20 -10.51 29.79
N ARG A 129 -4.62 -11.73 30.06
CA ARG A 129 -3.76 -12.81 30.55
C ARG A 129 -3.31 -13.81 29.48
N THR A 130 -3.89 -13.70 28.29
CA THR A 130 -3.60 -14.58 27.17
C THR A 130 -2.29 -14.15 26.50
N PRO A 131 -1.33 -15.07 26.30
CA PRO A 131 -0.07 -14.77 25.62
C PRO A 131 -0.29 -14.23 24.20
N LEU A 132 0.39 -13.13 23.86
CA LEU A 132 0.41 -12.57 22.51
C LEU A 132 1.69 -13.02 21.80
N ILE A 133 1.56 -13.75 20.69
CA ILE A 133 2.69 -14.35 19.97
C ILE A 133 2.82 -13.68 18.60
N GLN A 134 4.01 -13.15 18.34
CA GLN A 134 4.30 -12.46 17.07
C GLN A 134 4.58 -13.46 15.95
N THR A 135 4.08 -13.13 14.76
CA THR A 135 4.31 -13.86 13.50
C THR A 135 4.79 -12.90 12.41
N THR A 136 5.30 -13.46 11.31
CA THR A 136 5.84 -12.66 10.18
C THR A 136 4.77 -11.88 9.41
N SER A 137 3.50 -12.33 9.46
CA SER A 137 2.35 -11.62 8.87
C SER A 137 1.04 -12.09 9.54
N THR A 138 -0.04 -11.31 9.37
CA THR A 138 -1.39 -11.68 9.79
C THR A 138 -1.86 -12.97 9.10
N ALA A 139 -1.58 -13.11 7.81
CA ALA A 139 -1.91 -14.31 7.04
C ALA A 139 -1.11 -15.55 7.50
N ALA A 140 0.16 -15.37 7.92
CA ALA A 140 0.94 -16.47 8.51
C ALA A 140 0.35 -16.93 9.84
N ALA A 141 -0.19 -16.03 10.66
CA ALA A 141 -0.90 -16.38 11.87
C ALA A 141 -2.17 -17.20 11.56
N ALA A 142 -2.98 -16.75 10.61
CA ALA A 142 -4.19 -17.45 10.17
C ALA A 142 -3.87 -18.86 9.64
N LYS A 143 -2.86 -18.96 8.78
CA LYS A 143 -2.38 -20.26 8.29
C LYS A 143 -1.95 -21.18 9.44
N TYR A 144 -1.16 -20.68 10.39
CA TYR A 144 -0.69 -21.47 11.52
C TYR A 144 -1.83 -22.07 12.31
N ILE A 145 -2.88 -21.28 12.66
CA ILE A 145 -3.99 -21.82 13.44
C ILE A 145 -4.84 -22.81 12.65
N SER A 146 -4.96 -22.66 11.32
CA SER A 146 -5.66 -23.63 10.46
C SER A 146 -4.94 -25.01 10.45
N GLU A 147 -3.61 -25.01 10.57
CA GLU A 147 -2.79 -26.22 10.61
C GLU A 147 -2.68 -26.83 12.03
N THR A 148 -3.22 -26.14 13.06
CA THR A 148 -3.19 -26.59 14.46
C THR A 148 -4.59 -26.64 15.10
N PRO A 149 -5.54 -27.42 14.54
CA PRO A 149 -6.95 -27.38 14.95
C PRO A 149 -7.23 -27.91 16.33
N ASP A 150 -6.29 -28.67 16.94
CA ASP A 150 -6.45 -29.24 18.27
C ASP A 150 -6.13 -28.27 19.42
N HIS A 151 -5.57 -27.12 19.12
CA HIS A 151 -5.26 -26.06 20.06
C HIS A 151 -6.26 -24.92 19.99
N CYS A 152 -6.70 -24.42 21.15
CA CYS A 152 -7.53 -23.24 21.24
C CYS A 152 -6.68 -21.98 21.10
N ILE A 153 -6.37 -21.62 19.85
CA ILE A 153 -5.50 -20.48 19.49
C ILE A 153 -6.28 -19.56 18.57
N ALA A 154 -6.16 -18.25 18.80
CA ALA A 154 -6.71 -17.23 17.91
C ALA A 154 -5.64 -16.59 17.02
N ALA A 155 -6.03 -16.16 15.83
CA ALA A 155 -5.26 -15.22 15.01
C ALA A 155 -6.00 -13.90 14.86
N ILE A 156 -5.24 -12.83 14.60
CA ILE A 156 -5.78 -11.55 14.16
C ILE A 156 -5.37 -11.32 12.70
N GLY A 157 -6.35 -11.00 11.85
CA GLY A 157 -6.14 -10.75 10.43
C GLY A 157 -7.38 -10.25 9.72
N ASN A 158 -7.31 -10.15 8.40
CA ASN A 158 -8.42 -9.73 7.54
C ASN A 158 -9.39 -10.89 7.23
N SER A 159 -10.58 -10.56 6.73
CA SER A 159 -11.63 -11.53 6.37
C SER A 159 -11.20 -12.52 5.29
N LEU A 160 -10.39 -12.08 4.30
CA LEU A 160 -9.88 -12.96 3.24
C LEU A 160 -8.99 -14.09 3.81
N ALA A 161 -8.23 -13.81 4.88
CA ALA A 161 -7.45 -14.84 5.56
C ALA A 161 -8.34 -15.87 6.28
N ALA A 162 -9.43 -15.40 6.91
CA ALA A 162 -10.39 -16.31 7.53
C ALA A 162 -11.05 -17.22 6.48
N GLU A 163 -11.53 -16.65 5.37
CA GLU A 163 -12.13 -17.39 4.26
C GLU A 163 -11.15 -18.42 3.67
N LYS A 164 -9.94 -17.97 3.30
CA LYS A 164 -8.95 -18.83 2.66
C LYS A 164 -8.55 -20.03 3.51
N TYR A 165 -8.40 -19.84 4.81
CA TYR A 165 -7.93 -20.88 5.72
C TYR A 165 -9.08 -21.60 6.46
N GLY A 166 -10.34 -21.33 6.11
CA GLY A 166 -11.49 -21.99 6.69
C GLY A 166 -11.64 -21.72 8.20
N LEU A 167 -11.37 -20.50 8.63
CA LEU A 167 -11.44 -20.07 10.02
C LEU A 167 -12.76 -19.33 10.30
N HIS A 168 -13.23 -19.46 11.52
CA HIS A 168 -14.37 -18.72 12.02
C HIS A 168 -13.93 -17.34 12.53
N ILE A 169 -14.57 -16.27 12.06
CA ILE A 169 -14.41 -14.94 12.64
C ILE A 169 -15.24 -14.88 13.92
N ALA A 170 -14.56 -14.94 15.06
CA ALA A 170 -15.20 -14.90 16.36
C ALA A 170 -15.60 -13.48 16.79
N GLU A 171 -14.82 -12.48 16.40
CA GLU A 171 -15.11 -11.07 16.66
C GLU A 171 -14.64 -10.23 15.48
N GLU A 172 -15.52 -9.36 15.00
CA GLU A 172 -15.23 -8.48 13.88
C GLU A 172 -14.70 -7.11 14.34
N ASN A 173 -13.84 -6.50 13.51
CA ASN A 173 -13.43 -5.09 13.65
C ASN A 173 -12.87 -4.74 15.03
N ILE A 174 -11.98 -5.59 15.55
CA ILE A 174 -11.38 -5.44 16.89
C ILE A 174 -10.26 -4.39 16.97
N HIS A 175 -9.97 -3.71 15.85
CA HIS A 175 -8.93 -2.69 15.77
C HIS A 175 -9.34 -1.37 16.45
N ASP A 176 -8.37 -0.70 17.06
CA ASP A 176 -8.59 0.51 17.87
C ASP A 176 -8.89 1.77 17.03
N PHE A 177 -8.54 1.77 15.72
CA PHE A 177 -8.63 2.94 14.84
C PHE A 177 -9.37 2.60 13.54
N HIS A 178 -10.64 2.98 13.44
CA HIS A 178 -11.53 2.68 12.31
C HIS A 178 -11.20 3.43 11.01
N PHE A 179 -10.31 4.44 11.07
CA PHE A 179 -9.86 5.20 9.89
C PHE A 179 -8.53 4.69 9.32
N ASN A 180 -8.04 3.55 9.77
CA ASN A 180 -6.78 3.00 9.27
C ASN A 180 -6.96 2.43 7.86
N HIS A 181 -6.21 3.00 6.92
CA HIS A 181 -6.17 2.56 5.52
C HIS A 181 -4.72 2.41 5.08
N THR A 182 -4.49 1.48 4.16
CA THR A 182 -3.21 1.39 3.46
C THR A 182 -3.42 1.72 1.99
N ARG A 183 -2.60 2.61 1.48
CA ARG A 183 -2.52 2.98 0.08
C ARG A 183 -1.52 2.07 -0.62
N PHE A 184 -1.99 1.34 -1.61
CA PHE A 184 -1.18 0.49 -2.48
C PHE A 184 -1.07 1.13 -3.85
N VAL A 185 0.08 0.91 -4.51
CA VAL A 185 0.32 1.40 -5.88
C VAL A 185 0.61 0.25 -6.83
N VAL A 186 0.14 0.40 -8.05
CA VAL A 186 0.42 -0.49 -9.17
C VAL A 186 1.56 0.09 -9.98
N LEU A 187 2.63 -0.66 -10.12
CA LEU A 187 3.86 -0.26 -10.78
C LEU A 187 4.04 -1.01 -12.10
N SER A 188 4.55 -0.33 -13.13
CA SER A 188 5.00 -0.96 -14.37
C SER A 188 6.12 -0.16 -15.05
N LEU A 189 6.77 -0.76 -16.08
CA LEU A 189 7.78 -0.11 -16.92
C LEU A 189 7.18 0.90 -17.92
N ARG A 190 5.88 0.90 -18.10
CA ARG A 190 5.19 1.76 -19.08
C ARG A 190 4.26 2.73 -18.39
N LYS A 191 4.31 4.00 -18.78
CA LYS A 191 3.23 4.92 -18.43
C LYS A 191 1.93 4.39 -19.02
N GLY A 192 0.88 4.34 -18.23
CA GLY A 192 -0.43 3.94 -18.67
C GLY A 192 -1.42 4.05 -17.52
N GLN A 193 -2.68 4.19 -17.86
CA GLN A 193 -3.76 4.19 -16.89
C GLN A 193 -4.44 2.82 -16.95
N LEU A 194 -4.77 2.27 -15.80
CA LEU A 194 -5.62 1.08 -15.72
C LEU A 194 -7.08 1.53 -15.84
N GLU A 195 -7.52 1.84 -17.07
CA GLU A 195 -8.86 2.38 -17.35
C GLU A 195 -10.00 1.37 -17.10
N GLN A 196 -9.70 0.10 -16.96
CA GLN A 196 -10.69 -1.00 -17.03
C GLN A 196 -11.55 -1.16 -15.76
N TYR A 197 -11.22 -0.50 -14.64
CA TYR A 197 -11.72 -0.92 -13.32
C TYR A 197 -12.59 0.08 -12.57
N GLY A 198 -13.02 1.17 -13.18
CA GLY A 198 -13.80 2.23 -12.51
C GLY A 198 -12.96 2.96 -11.44
N HIS A 199 -12.71 4.21 -11.65
CA HIS A 199 -11.77 5.02 -10.88
C HIS A 199 -12.44 6.29 -10.32
N SER A 200 -11.74 7.01 -9.44
CA SER A 200 -12.13 8.36 -9.07
C SER A 200 -12.11 9.28 -10.31
N GLU A 201 -12.96 10.29 -10.32
CA GLU A 201 -13.04 11.25 -11.43
C GLU A 201 -11.78 12.13 -11.54
N MET A 202 -11.00 12.24 -10.46
CA MET A 202 -9.85 13.13 -10.40
C MET A 202 -8.53 12.37 -10.59
N PRO A 203 -7.72 12.76 -11.60
CA PRO A 203 -6.39 12.21 -11.77
C PRO A 203 -5.44 12.72 -10.69
N LYS A 204 -4.43 11.92 -10.40
CA LYS A 204 -3.32 12.24 -9.50
C LYS A 204 -2.00 12.03 -10.22
N THR A 205 -1.06 12.92 -10.00
CA THR A 205 0.32 12.77 -10.51
C THR A 205 1.30 12.84 -9.36
N THR A 206 2.21 11.86 -9.27
CA THR A 206 3.28 11.86 -8.28
C THR A 206 4.59 12.32 -8.89
N PHE A 207 5.25 13.26 -8.22
CA PHE A 207 6.55 13.79 -8.61
C PHE A 207 7.60 13.55 -7.52
N MET A 208 8.83 13.30 -7.96
CA MET A 208 10.03 13.54 -7.15
C MET A 208 10.62 14.88 -7.56
N VAL A 209 10.82 15.75 -6.58
CA VAL A 209 11.35 17.09 -6.77
C VAL A 209 12.66 17.22 -6.01
N LYS A 210 13.78 17.39 -6.74
CA LYS A 210 15.11 17.63 -6.16
C LYS A 210 15.38 19.12 -6.12
N LEU A 211 15.84 19.61 -4.97
CA LEU A 211 16.28 20.98 -4.83
C LEU A 211 17.55 21.25 -5.66
N PRO A 212 17.77 22.51 -6.11
CA PRO A 212 19.03 22.92 -6.69
C PRO A 212 20.19 22.72 -5.69
N GLU A 213 21.41 22.47 -6.17
CA GLU A 213 22.57 22.24 -5.34
C GLU A 213 22.99 23.45 -4.47
N ASP A 214 22.58 24.66 -4.89
CA ASP A 214 22.82 25.91 -4.17
C ASP A 214 21.73 26.20 -3.12
N ASP A 215 21.46 25.26 -2.23
CA ASP A 215 20.39 25.28 -1.21
C ASP A 215 20.25 26.66 -0.53
N ARG A 216 19.49 27.56 -1.18
CA ARG A 216 19.20 28.90 -0.65
C ARG A 216 17.96 28.81 0.23
N SER A 217 17.96 29.58 1.30
CA SER A 217 16.76 29.73 2.12
C SER A 217 15.56 30.16 1.29
N GLY A 218 14.41 29.46 1.42
CA GLY A 218 13.18 29.78 0.71
C GLY A 218 12.92 29.00 -0.59
N VAL A 219 13.83 28.12 -1.06
CA VAL A 219 13.64 27.34 -2.28
C VAL A 219 12.37 26.48 -2.21
N LEU A 220 12.11 25.81 -1.09
CA LEU A 220 10.86 25.04 -0.92
C LEU A 220 9.62 25.93 -1.06
N HIS A 221 9.64 27.13 -0.48
CA HIS A 221 8.54 28.11 -0.64
C HIS A 221 8.33 28.48 -2.10
N GLN A 222 9.40 28.71 -2.87
CA GLN A 222 9.29 28.99 -4.30
C GLN A 222 8.65 27.84 -5.06
N ILE A 223 9.10 26.60 -4.83
CA ILE A 223 8.52 25.39 -5.44
C ILE A 223 7.02 25.29 -5.14
N LEU A 224 6.63 25.42 -3.88
CA LEU A 224 5.22 25.34 -3.49
C LEU A 224 4.38 26.49 -4.06
N SER A 225 4.97 27.68 -4.21
CA SER A 225 4.31 28.84 -4.83
C SER A 225 3.95 28.57 -6.29
N VAL A 226 4.78 27.84 -7.05
CA VAL A 226 4.50 27.48 -8.45
C VAL A 226 3.16 26.73 -8.58
N PHE A 227 2.88 25.80 -7.69
CA PHE A 227 1.62 25.05 -7.63
C PHE A 227 0.47 25.93 -7.09
N ALA A 228 0.73 26.67 -6.01
CA ALA A 228 -0.28 27.50 -5.34
C ALA A 228 -0.88 28.57 -6.25
N TRP A 229 -0.05 29.26 -7.04
CA TRP A 229 -0.48 30.32 -7.99
C TRP A 229 -1.38 29.78 -9.08
N ARG A 230 -1.22 28.50 -9.43
CA ARG A 230 -2.02 27.79 -10.42
C ARG A 230 -3.22 27.07 -9.82
N LYS A 231 -3.43 27.21 -8.48
CA LYS A 231 -4.49 26.54 -7.72
C LYS A 231 -4.46 25.00 -7.88
N LEU A 232 -3.26 24.44 -8.08
CA LEU A 232 -3.04 23.01 -8.12
C LEU A 232 -3.05 22.47 -6.69
N ASN A 233 -3.94 21.53 -6.41
CA ASN A 233 -4.07 20.94 -5.09
C ASN A 233 -3.00 19.86 -4.84
N LEU A 234 -2.23 20.01 -3.77
CA LEU A 234 -1.23 19.04 -3.34
C LEU A 234 -1.84 18.17 -2.24
N SER A 235 -2.03 16.88 -2.50
CA SER A 235 -2.57 15.92 -1.52
C SER A 235 -1.50 15.32 -0.63
N LYS A 236 -0.21 15.38 -1.04
CA LYS A 236 0.94 14.91 -0.26
C LYS A 236 2.16 15.76 -0.53
N ILE A 237 2.91 16.04 0.52
CA ILE A 237 4.28 16.57 0.47
C ILE A 237 5.09 15.85 1.53
N GLU A 238 6.16 15.18 1.14
CA GLU A 238 7.04 14.46 2.05
C GLU A 238 8.50 14.69 1.68
N SER A 239 9.34 15.06 2.65
CA SER A 239 10.78 15.19 2.47
C SER A 239 11.50 13.88 2.77
N ARG A 240 12.45 13.51 1.91
CA ARG A 240 13.28 12.31 2.06
C ARG A 240 14.77 12.61 1.83
N PRO A 241 15.68 12.00 2.59
CA PRO A 241 17.11 12.14 2.36
C PRO A 241 17.52 11.45 1.06
N MET A 242 18.41 12.09 0.31
CA MET A 242 18.91 11.57 -0.98
C MET A 242 19.91 10.41 -0.84
N LYS A 243 20.35 10.04 0.37
CA LYS A 243 21.38 9.02 0.63
C LYS A 243 22.75 9.31 -0.02
N THR A 244 22.95 10.54 -0.53
CA THR A 244 24.20 11.00 -1.16
C THR A 244 25.07 11.82 -0.22
N GLY A 245 24.60 12.11 1.01
CA GLY A 245 25.27 12.91 2.03
C GLY A 245 24.26 13.54 2.99
N LEU A 246 24.74 14.06 4.12
CA LEU A 246 23.92 14.80 5.06
C LEU A 246 23.49 16.14 4.44
N GLY A 247 22.20 16.46 4.57
CA GLY A 247 21.66 17.75 4.12
C GLY A 247 21.00 17.72 2.72
N ASN A 248 21.20 16.68 1.92
CA ASN A 248 20.56 16.57 0.63
C ASN A 248 19.19 15.88 0.72
N TYR A 249 18.13 16.59 0.33
CA TYR A 249 16.77 16.10 0.36
C TYR A 249 16.11 16.18 -1.01
N PHE A 250 15.16 15.29 -1.24
CA PHE A 250 14.16 15.44 -2.29
C PHE A 250 12.76 15.44 -1.68
N PHE A 251 11.79 15.95 -2.43
CA PHE A 251 10.40 15.94 -2.01
C PHE A 251 9.60 15.01 -2.91
N ILE A 252 8.70 14.25 -2.28
CA ILE A 252 7.64 13.52 -2.96
C ILE A 252 6.41 14.40 -2.88
N ILE A 253 5.83 14.72 -4.03
CA ILE A 253 4.66 15.58 -4.14
C ILE A 253 3.59 14.87 -4.96
N ASP A 254 2.41 14.68 -4.37
CA ASP A 254 1.23 14.20 -5.08
C ASP A 254 0.35 15.41 -5.43
N VAL A 255 0.09 15.62 -6.71
CA VAL A 255 -0.76 16.71 -7.24
C VAL A 255 -2.05 16.10 -7.77
N MET A 256 -3.20 16.65 -7.37
CA MET A 256 -4.53 16.21 -7.80
C MET A 256 -4.87 16.80 -9.17
N GLU A 257 -4.04 16.48 -10.16
CA GLU A 257 -4.21 16.91 -11.54
C GLU A 257 -3.36 16.05 -12.50
N SER A 258 -3.77 15.97 -13.75
CA SER A 258 -3.00 15.31 -14.80
C SER A 258 -1.76 16.14 -15.19
N GLU A 259 -0.63 15.47 -15.47
CA GLU A 259 0.57 16.13 -16.01
C GLU A 259 0.32 16.77 -17.40
N GLU A 260 -0.71 16.31 -18.13
CA GLU A 260 -1.10 16.86 -19.43
C GLU A 260 -1.93 18.16 -19.33
N HIS A 261 -2.46 18.47 -18.15
CA HIS A 261 -3.24 19.69 -17.94
C HIS A 261 -2.39 20.94 -18.15
N PRO A 262 -2.89 21.99 -18.84
CA PRO A 262 -2.10 23.20 -19.16
C PRO A 262 -1.47 23.88 -17.94
N MET A 263 -2.18 23.94 -16.80
CA MET A 263 -1.63 24.53 -15.58
C MET A 263 -0.48 23.71 -15.00
N MET A 264 -0.53 22.37 -15.14
CA MET A 264 0.55 21.49 -14.73
C MET A 264 1.77 21.63 -15.62
N LYS A 265 1.59 21.66 -16.95
CA LYS A 265 2.69 21.93 -17.90
C LYS A 265 3.40 23.24 -17.59
N GLY A 266 2.65 24.33 -17.38
CA GLY A 266 3.23 25.60 -16.97
C GLY A 266 3.93 25.56 -15.61
N ALA A 267 3.46 24.75 -14.67
CA ALA A 267 4.15 24.55 -13.39
C ALA A 267 5.50 23.83 -13.59
N LEU A 268 5.53 22.78 -14.39
CA LEU A 268 6.75 22.02 -14.67
C LEU A 268 7.79 22.87 -15.45
N GLU A 269 7.35 23.69 -16.40
CA GLU A 269 8.22 24.63 -17.13
C GLU A 269 8.84 25.69 -16.20
N GLU A 270 8.06 26.24 -15.25
CA GLU A 270 8.56 27.20 -14.27
C GLU A 270 9.56 26.55 -13.30
N LEU A 271 9.27 25.33 -12.80
CA LEU A 271 10.21 24.57 -11.97
C LEU A 271 11.53 24.30 -12.70
N ALA A 272 11.48 23.94 -13.97
CA ALA A 272 12.67 23.78 -14.80
C ALA A 272 13.47 25.09 -14.95
N ALA A 273 12.79 26.23 -15.14
CA ALA A 273 13.42 27.56 -15.18
C ALA A 273 14.07 27.98 -13.85
N LEU A 274 13.59 27.42 -12.72
CA LEU A 274 14.19 27.59 -11.38
C LEU A 274 15.34 26.60 -11.09
N ASN A 275 15.79 25.84 -12.08
CA ASN A 275 16.77 24.75 -11.96
C ASN A 275 16.37 23.64 -10.96
N VAL A 276 15.07 23.44 -10.77
CA VAL A 276 14.52 22.35 -9.98
C VAL A 276 14.40 21.11 -10.85
N THR A 277 15.00 20.01 -10.43
CA THR A 277 14.88 18.74 -11.14
C THR A 277 13.60 18.01 -10.71
N VAL A 278 12.71 17.75 -11.65
CA VAL A 278 11.45 17.04 -11.42
C VAL A 278 11.44 15.73 -12.21
N ARG A 279 11.16 14.62 -11.53
CA ARG A 279 10.85 13.32 -12.16
C ARG A 279 9.39 13.00 -11.93
N SER A 280 8.64 12.77 -13.01
CA SER A 280 7.25 12.27 -12.95
C SER A 280 7.22 10.75 -12.84
N PHE A 281 6.37 10.24 -11.94
CA PHE A 281 6.03 8.81 -11.86
C PHE A 281 4.75 8.47 -12.61
N GLY A 282 4.17 9.41 -13.33
CA GLY A 282 2.98 9.27 -14.15
C GLY A 282 1.73 9.85 -13.50
N THR A 283 0.72 10.01 -14.34
CA THR A 283 -0.64 10.35 -13.95
C THR A 283 -1.46 9.06 -13.86
N TYR A 284 -2.18 8.89 -12.77
CA TYR A 284 -2.98 7.71 -12.48
C TYR A 284 -4.26 8.08 -11.72
N PHE A 285 -5.16 7.11 -11.56
CA PHE A 285 -6.40 7.28 -10.81
C PHE A 285 -6.35 6.50 -9.50
N SER A 286 -7.11 7.01 -8.53
CA SER A 286 -7.33 6.34 -7.25
C SER A 286 -8.57 5.46 -7.33
N TYR A 287 -8.44 4.24 -6.80
CA TYR A 287 -9.53 3.29 -6.63
C TYR A 287 -9.84 3.16 -5.14
N GLU A 288 -11.10 3.02 -4.80
CA GLU A 288 -11.54 2.78 -3.44
C GLU A 288 -12.25 1.44 -3.37
N GLN A 289 -11.97 0.69 -2.32
CA GLN A 289 -12.77 -0.49 -2.03
C GLN A 289 -14.17 -0.02 -1.65
N LYS A 290 -15.18 -0.42 -2.42
CA LYS A 290 -16.58 -0.22 -2.01
C LYS A 290 -16.81 -1.08 -0.77
N PRO A 291 -17.46 -0.55 0.29
CA PRO A 291 -17.83 -1.36 1.43
C PRO A 291 -18.67 -2.53 0.95
N SER A 292 -18.32 -3.73 1.39
CA SER A 292 -19.17 -4.91 1.23
C SER A 292 -20.47 -4.66 1.99
N HIS A 293 -21.59 -4.66 1.27
CA HIS A 293 -22.93 -4.55 1.85
C HIS A 293 -23.35 -5.87 2.50
#